data_3cc993c90268ce95c994332f804f4534
#
_entry.id   3cc993c90268ce95c994332f804f4534
#
_cell.length_a   1.000
_cell.length_b   1.000
_cell.length_c   1.000
_cell.angle_alpha   90.00
_cell.angle_beta   90.00
_cell.angle_gamma   90.00
#
_symmetry.space_group_name_H-M   'P 1'
#
loop_
_entity.id
_entity.type
_entity.pdbx_description
1 polymer ?
#
loop_
_entity_poly.entity_id
_entity_poly.type
_entity_poly.pdbx_seq_one_letter_code
_entity_poly.pdbx_strand_id
1 'polypeptide(L)'
;MDDVKLDIALSHLSMNFLGGEEKLCLSFIEALKSSGHQVTLFTVEKTNWNSVKDFFVGVVKPDREMYTTSSTIHSKFRKTSNLALAYANYITGLIKLNSRGRYDLVINTYGDLINSLADVAYVHFPIKATLDYSQTPVFVALHKWRIYCQIYNLAASVLDNIKSSFLLTNSNFTQRVVKKYLKRDALVLHPPVDVEVYASKKAERENYVVTVSRFTPKRRLYRIPLIAKNTKNANFFIVGAADEYSLKTIQHLKKTISKCGVKDLVTLLPNVSSSKLIRLLAKAKVYLHAMPFDHFGISIIEAMAAGCVPIVHRSGGPWLDILDQQQGKAGFSYATLEEAAQLIDVVMTDENLRKKVSSAAQHRALNYSKSNFQQKLSNIVNRLTTSY
;
A
#
# COMPACT_ATOMS: atom_id res chain seq x y z
N MET A 1 11.81 20.66 25.53
CA MET A 1 12.54 19.41 25.75
C MET A 1 13.32 19.19 24.46
N ASP A 2 14.65 19.26 24.52
CA ASP A 2 15.48 18.94 23.35
C ASP A 2 15.19 17.49 22.97
N ASP A 3 14.74 17.27 21.72
CA ASP A 3 14.46 15.93 21.22
C ASP A 3 15.77 15.13 21.23
N VAL A 4 15.84 14.07 22.01
CA VAL A 4 17.02 13.22 22.13
C VAL A 4 17.28 12.59 20.77
N LYS A 5 18.49 12.82 20.23
CA LYS A 5 18.91 12.21 18.98
C LYS A 5 19.16 10.72 19.17
N LEU A 6 18.39 9.90 18.49
CA LEU A 6 18.47 8.43 18.54
C LEU A 6 19.20 7.86 17.34
N ASP A 7 19.87 6.71 17.51
CA ASP A 7 20.38 5.85 16.41
C ASP A 7 19.36 4.72 16.16
N ILE A 8 18.60 4.82 15.05
CA ILE A 8 17.48 3.95 14.75
C ILE A 8 17.80 3.05 13.57
N ALA A 9 17.64 1.73 13.75
CA ALA A 9 17.73 0.78 12.66
C ALA A 9 16.35 0.51 12.05
N LEU A 10 16.24 0.69 10.74
CA LEU A 10 15.11 0.22 9.94
C LEU A 10 15.49 -1.08 9.23
N SER A 11 14.68 -2.11 9.32
CA SER A 11 14.82 -3.31 8.50
C SER A 11 13.70 -3.37 7.47
N HIS A 12 14.06 -3.67 6.22
CA HIS A 12 13.15 -3.92 5.11
C HIS A 12 13.70 -5.03 4.23
N LEU A 13 12.84 -5.86 3.63
CA LEU A 13 13.33 -7.03 2.88
C LEU A 13 14.18 -6.61 1.68
N SER A 14 13.66 -5.72 0.83
CA SER A 14 14.34 -5.13 -0.32
C SER A 14 13.65 -3.84 -0.75
N MET A 15 14.44 -2.83 -1.09
CA MET A 15 13.94 -1.56 -1.65
C MET A 15 13.75 -1.62 -3.17
N ASN A 16 14.16 -2.71 -3.83
CA ASN A 16 14.17 -2.82 -5.29
C ASN A 16 12.83 -3.29 -5.90
N PHE A 17 11.80 -3.58 -5.07
CA PHE A 17 10.46 -3.97 -5.55
C PHE A 17 9.61 -2.80 -6.04
N LEU A 18 9.95 -1.58 -5.64
CA LEU A 18 9.34 -0.33 -6.07
C LEU A 18 7.81 -0.29 -5.93
N GLY A 19 7.31 -0.66 -4.76
CA GLY A 19 5.88 -0.70 -4.44
C GLY A 19 5.47 0.19 -3.27
N GLY A 20 4.27 -0.04 -2.73
CA GLY A 20 3.74 0.72 -1.60
C GLY A 20 4.45 0.45 -0.28
N GLU A 21 5.02 -0.74 -0.11
CA GLU A 21 5.77 -1.14 1.08
C GLU A 21 7.11 -0.39 1.13
N GLU A 22 7.80 -0.29 -0.01
CA GLU A 22 9.04 0.47 -0.16
C GLU A 22 8.79 1.98 0.00
N LYS A 23 7.68 2.50 -0.56
CA LYS A 23 7.26 3.90 -0.35
C LYS A 23 7.07 4.20 1.13
N LEU A 24 6.48 3.27 1.88
CA LEU A 24 6.32 3.42 3.33
C LEU A 24 7.67 3.40 4.05
N CYS A 25 8.57 2.48 3.72
CA CYS A 25 9.93 2.44 4.31
C CYS A 25 10.67 3.76 4.08
N LEU A 26 10.60 4.33 2.86
CA LEU A 26 11.14 5.66 2.56
C LEU A 26 10.50 6.76 3.42
N SER A 27 9.21 6.66 3.70
CA SER A 27 8.51 7.62 4.55
C SER A 27 8.93 7.52 6.02
N PHE A 28 9.25 6.32 6.51
CA PHE A 28 9.90 6.16 7.83
C PHE A 28 11.28 6.82 7.86
N ILE A 29 12.12 6.59 6.84
CA ILE A 29 13.45 7.21 6.73
C ILE A 29 13.31 8.74 6.76
N GLU A 30 12.44 9.30 5.90
CA GLU A 30 12.21 10.73 5.79
C GLU A 30 11.74 11.32 7.13
N ALA A 31 10.74 10.72 7.76
CA ALA A 31 10.16 11.22 9.01
C ALA A 31 11.16 11.18 10.18
N LEU A 32 11.88 10.07 10.35
CA LEU A 32 12.86 9.92 11.44
C LEU A 32 14.05 10.89 11.26
N LYS A 33 14.55 11.05 10.04
CA LYS A 33 15.62 12.02 9.75
C LYS A 33 15.16 13.46 9.94
N SER A 34 13.94 13.79 9.55
CA SER A 34 13.36 15.12 9.78
C SER A 34 13.16 15.41 11.28
N SER A 35 13.04 14.40 12.13
CA SER A 35 13.03 14.53 13.60
C SER A 35 14.44 14.51 14.22
N GLY A 36 15.51 14.59 13.42
CA GLY A 36 16.89 14.68 13.91
C GLY A 36 17.58 13.36 14.25
N HIS A 37 16.89 12.20 14.08
CA HIS A 37 17.47 10.90 14.38
C HIS A 37 18.48 10.44 13.30
N GLN A 38 19.42 9.57 13.68
CA GLN A 38 20.26 8.84 12.73
C GLN A 38 19.56 7.56 12.30
N VAL A 39 19.56 7.29 11.00
CA VAL A 39 18.84 6.15 10.42
C VAL A 39 19.78 5.22 9.66
N THR A 40 19.86 3.97 10.11
CA THR A 40 20.51 2.87 9.42
C THR A 40 19.47 1.97 8.77
N LEU A 41 19.53 1.79 7.45
CA LEU A 41 18.66 0.85 6.72
C LEU A 41 19.38 -0.50 6.56
N PHE A 42 18.72 -1.58 6.97
CA PHE A 42 19.13 -2.95 6.67
C PHE A 42 18.20 -3.59 5.63
N THR A 43 18.79 -4.16 4.58
CA THR A 43 18.10 -4.92 3.53
C THR A 43 18.83 -6.23 3.23
N VAL A 44 18.16 -7.19 2.58
CA VAL A 44 18.82 -8.44 2.18
C VAL A 44 19.77 -8.21 1.00
N GLU A 45 19.43 -7.29 0.10
CA GLU A 45 20.24 -6.94 -1.06
C GLU A 45 20.55 -5.45 -1.10
N LYS A 46 21.65 -5.08 -1.73
CA LYS A 46 22.01 -3.68 -1.94
C LYS A 46 20.90 -2.93 -2.71
N THR A 47 20.53 -1.78 -2.21
CA THR A 47 19.51 -0.92 -2.84
C THR A 47 20.05 -0.25 -4.10
N ASN A 48 19.32 -0.36 -5.21
CA ASN A 48 19.57 0.45 -6.39
C ASN A 48 18.90 1.83 -6.23
N TRP A 49 19.61 2.74 -5.57
CA TRP A 49 19.10 4.10 -5.28
C TRP A 49 18.78 4.93 -6.53
N ASN A 50 19.37 4.63 -7.69
CA ASN A 50 19.01 5.30 -8.95
C ASN A 50 17.59 4.90 -9.36
N SER A 51 17.31 3.59 -9.43
CA SER A 51 15.96 3.10 -9.74
C SER A 51 14.91 3.58 -8.71
N VAL A 52 15.27 3.65 -7.43
CA VAL A 52 14.37 4.15 -6.38
C VAL A 52 14.05 5.63 -6.59
N LYS A 53 15.05 6.47 -6.93
CA LYS A 53 14.86 7.89 -7.21
C LYS A 53 14.10 8.16 -8.50
N ASP A 54 14.31 7.33 -9.52
CA ASP A 54 13.58 7.44 -10.80
C ASP A 54 12.09 7.11 -10.62
N PHE A 55 11.79 6.20 -9.68
CA PHE A 55 10.42 5.73 -9.44
C PHE A 55 9.65 6.60 -8.42
N PHE A 56 10.30 6.98 -7.31
CA PHE A 56 9.70 7.78 -6.25
C PHE A 56 10.23 9.22 -6.25
N VAL A 57 9.36 10.19 -6.06
CA VAL A 57 9.72 11.62 -5.97
C VAL A 57 10.17 11.94 -4.54
N GLY A 58 11.18 12.80 -4.39
CA GLY A 58 11.59 13.34 -3.09
C GLY A 58 12.27 12.32 -2.17
N VAL A 59 13.02 11.36 -2.72
CA VAL A 59 13.65 10.29 -1.96
C VAL A 59 14.74 10.80 -1.01
N VAL A 60 14.53 10.63 0.28
CA VAL A 60 15.54 10.83 1.33
C VAL A 60 16.24 9.49 1.58
N LYS A 61 17.59 9.50 1.52
CA LYS A 61 18.39 8.30 1.82
C LYS A 61 18.64 8.15 3.33
N PRO A 62 18.80 6.90 3.84
CA PRO A 62 19.28 6.68 5.21
C PRO A 62 20.72 7.20 5.36
N ASP A 63 21.17 7.38 6.61
CA ASP A 63 22.54 7.80 6.88
C ASP A 63 23.54 6.68 6.62
N ARG A 64 23.11 5.44 6.88
CA ARG A 64 23.89 4.21 6.62
C ARG A 64 23.00 3.15 5.98
N GLU A 65 23.59 2.30 5.16
CA GLU A 65 22.94 1.12 4.58
C GLU A 65 23.75 -0.13 4.88
N MET A 66 23.07 -1.18 5.33
CA MET A 66 23.63 -2.52 5.57
C MET A 66 22.86 -3.53 4.72
N TYR A 67 23.55 -4.48 4.14
CA TYR A 67 22.94 -5.55 3.33
C TYR A 67 23.71 -6.86 3.46
N THR A 68 23.04 -7.99 3.20
CA THR A 68 23.66 -9.31 3.27
C THR A 68 24.33 -9.71 1.97
N THR A 69 23.88 -9.19 0.83
CA THR A 69 24.44 -9.49 -0.48
C THR A 69 24.53 -8.24 -1.36
N SER A 70 25.66 -8.10 -2.06
CA SER A 70 25.89 -7.00 -3.01
C SER A 70 25.25 -7.26 -4.37
N SER A 71 24.89 -8.50 -4.70
CA SER A 71 24.21 -8.82 -5.96
C SER A 71 22.73 -8.49 -5.87
N THR A 72 22.19 -7.87 -6.93
CA THR A 72 20.76 -7.69 -7.09
C THR A 72 20.08 -9.04 -7.31
N ILE A 73 19.45 -9.56 -6.27
CA ILE A 73 18.76 -10.86 -6.29
C ILE A 73 17.31 -10.69 -6.76
N HIS A 74 16.84 -9.44 -6.98
CA HIS A 74 15.49 -9.08 -7.33
C HIS A 74 14.87 -9.96 -8.41
N SER A 75 15.57 -10.23 -9.51
CA SER A 75 15.11 -11.12 -10.57
C SER A 75 15.06 -12.59 -10.16
N LYS A 76 15.86 -12.99 -9.16
CA LYS A 76 15.99 -14.35 -8.63
C LYS A 76 15.02 -14.64 -7.48
N PHE A 77 14.55 -13.65 -6.71
CA PHE A 77 13.58 -13.84 -5.61
C PHE A 77 12.21 -14.32 -6.05
N ARG A 78 11.86 -14.14 -7.29
CA ARG A 78 10.58 -14.65 -7.83
C ARG A 78 10.54 -16.17 -8.03
N LYS A 79 11.69 -16.87 -7.92
CA LYS A 79 11.73 -18.34 -7.86
C LYS A 79 11.64 -18.78 -6.40
N THR A 80 10.73 -19.70 -6.10
CA THR A 80 10.37 -20.16 -4.73
C THR A 80 11.54 -20.59 -3.86
N SER A 81 12.60 -21.18 -4.45
CA SER A 81 13.82 -21.60 -3.73
C SER A 81 14.65 -20.41 -3.19
N ASN A 82 14.64 -19.28 -3.90
CA ASN A 82 15.45 -18.12 -3.51
C ASN A 82 14.73 -17.26 -2.44
N LEU A 83 13.39 -17.36 -2.37
CA LEU A 83 12.60 -16.62 -1.39
C LEU A 83 12.86 -17.11 0.04
N ALA A 84 12.96 -18.44 0.25
CA ALA A 84 13.27 -19.02 1.56
C ALA A 84 14.65 -18.56 2.05
N LEU A 85 15.66 -18.54 1.17
CA LEU A 85 17.00 -18.04 1.50
C LEU A 85 16.99 -16.54 1.84
N ALA A 86 16.22 -15.76 1.11
CA ALA A 86 16.04 -14.33 1.40
C ALA A 86 15.46 -14.10 2.79
N TYR A 87 14.41 -14.83 3.15
CA TYR A 87 13.81 -14.75 4.49
C TYR A 87 14.77 -15.25 5.59
N ALA A 88 15.54 -16.32 5.37
CA ALA A 88 16.56 -16.77 6.31
C ALA A 88 17.62 -15.68 6.55
N ASN A 89 18.12 -15.05 5.49
CA ASN A 89 19.06 -13.92 5.59
C ASN A 89 18.42 -12.70 6.29
N TYR A 90 17.14 -12.45 6.05
CA TYR A 90 16.40 -11.37 6.71
C TYR A 90 16.27 -11.60 8.21
N ILE A 91 15.90 -12.81 8.64
CA ILE A 91 15.82 -13.21 10.06
C ILE A 91 17.19 -13.07 10.72
N THR A 92 18.24 -13.60 10.09
CA THR A 92 19.61 -13.49 10.59
C THR A 92 20.05 -12.03 10.76
N GLY A 93 19.66 -11.17 9.81
CA GLY A 93 19.92 -9.72 9.89
C GLY A 93 19.19 -9.08 11.06
N LEU A 94 17.90 -9.36 11.26
CA LEU A 94 17.11 -8.86 12.39
C LEU A 94 17.72 -9.30 13.73
N ILE A 95 18.12 -10.55 13.87
CA ILE A 95 18.78 -11.04 15.08
C ILE A 95 20.08 -10.25 15.33
N LYS A 96 20.89 -10.03 14.31
CA LYS A 96 22.14 -9.24 14.42
C LYS A 96 21.89 -7.77 14.79
N LEU A 97 20.84 -7.15 14.29
CA LEU A 97 20.47 -5.77 14.65
C LEU A 97 20.12 -5.67 16.14
N ASN A 98 19.44 -6.68 16.69
CA ASN A 98 18.99 -6.70 18.08
C ASN A 98 20.03 -7.19 19.09
N SER A 99 21.04 -8.00 18.66
CA SER A 99 21.91 -8.75 19.58
C SER A 99 22.96 -7.92 20.32
N ARG A 100 23.08 -6.60 20.11
CA ARG A 100 24.23 -5.83 20.62
C ARG A 100 23.95 -4.49 21.29
N GLY A 101 22.69 -4.11 21.55
CA GLY A 101 22.37 -2.77 22.09
C GLY A 101 22.98 -1.62 21.25
N ARG A 102 23.16 -1.86 19.95
CA ARG A 102 23.84 -0.95 19.02
C ARG A 102 22.94 0.19 18.58
N TYR A 103 21.64 -0.02 18.64
CA TYR A 103 20.62 0.92 18.22
C TYR A 103 19.66 1.17 19.37
N ASP A 104 19.21 2.40 19.50
CA ASP A 104 18.20 2.80 20.51
C ASP A 104 16.84 2.23 20.18
N LEU A 105 16.54 2.03 18.88
CA LEU A 105 15.29 1.43 18.40
C LEU A 105 15.50 0.65 17.11
N VAL A 106 14.90 -0.53 17.01
CA VAL A 106 14.86 -1.34 15.80
C VAL A 106 13.44 -1.43 15.28
N ILE A 107 13.18 -0.94 14.06
CA ILE A 107 11.88 -0.95 13.41
C ILE A 107 11.90 -1.87 12.20
N ASN A 108 11.07 -2.90 12.20
CA ASN A 108 10.83 -3.76 11.05
C ASN A 108 9.67 -3.21 10.21
N THR A 109 9.97 -2.65 9.03
CA THR A 109 8.96 -2.12 8.10
C THR A 109 8.39 -3.18 7.14
N TYR A 110 8.77 -4.45 7.29
CA TYR A 110 8.30 -5.61 6.52
C TYR A 110 7.78 -6.71 7.44
N GLY A 111 6.80 -6.37 8.29
CA GLY A 111 6.30 -7.21 9.38
C GLY A 111 5.27 -8.28 9.00
N ASP A 112 4.92 -8.45 7.73
CA ASP A 112 3.84 -9.36 7.29
C ASP A 112 4.14 -10.82 7.58
N LEU A 113 5.38 -11.22 7.40
CA LEU A 113 5.85 -12.57 7.67
C LEU A 113 6.53 -12.68 9.03
N ILE A 114 7.38 -11.70 9.37
CA ILE A 114 8.16 -11.68 10.62
C ILE A 114 7.76 -10.43 11.38
N ASN A 115 6.87 -10.60 12.35
CA ASN A 115 6.36 -9.53 13.21
C ASN A 115 6.93 -9.59 14.64
N SER A 116 8.14 -10.12 14.75
CA SER A 116 8.95 -10.28 15.96
C SER A 116 10.39 -9.87 15.68
N LEU A 117 11.27 -10.00 16.64
CA LEU A 117 12.71 -9.71 16.53
C LEU A 117 13.04 -8.23 16.25
N ALA A 118 12.15 -7.32 16.55
CA ALA A 118 12.34 -5.88 16.47
C ALA A 118 11.63 -5.22 17.66
N ASP A 119 11.91 -3.95 17.97
CA ASP A 119 11.12 -3.22 18.96
C ASP A 119 9.74 -2.91 18.40
N VAL A 120 9.69 -2.52 17.11
CA VAL A 120 8.46 -2.22 16.38
C VAL A 120 8.41 -3.05 15.10
N ALA A 121 7.25 -3.62 14.77
CA ALA A 121 7.00 -4.25 13.48
C ALA A 121 5.76 -3.66 12.80
N TYR A 122 5.93 -3.19 11.57
CA TYR A 122 4.82 -2.68 10.76
C TYR A 122 4.27 -3.79 9.88
N VAL A 123 3.02 -4.17 10.12
CA VAL A 123 2.30 -5.22 9.41
C VAL A 123 1.40 -4.61 8.35
N HIS A 124 1.73 -4.79 7.08
CA HIS A 124 0.90 -4.36 5.95
C HIS A 124 -0.33 -5.24 5.80
N PHE A 125 -0.14 -6.56 5.90
CA PHE A 125 -1.23 -7.53 5.98
C PHE A 125 -0.70 -8.91 6.42
N PRO A 126 -1.26 -9.53 7.49
CA PRO A 126 -0.79 -10.82 7.96
C PRO A 126 -0.85 -11.89 6.90
N ILE A 127 0.27 -12.56 6.64
CA ILE A 127 0.34 -13.60 5.60
C ILE A 127 -0.65 -14.73 5.84
N LYS A 128 -0.94 -15.05 7.12
CA LYS A 128 -1.93 -16.05 7.52
C LYS A 128 -3.34 -15.76 7.00
N ALA A 129 -3.68 -14.48 6.84
CA ALA A 129 -4.99 -14.04 6.38
C ALA A 129 -5.13 -14.00 4.85
N THR A 130 -4.02 -14.13 4.12
CA THR A 130 -4.00 -13.91 2.67
C THR A 130 -4.96 -14.81 1.91
N LEU A 131 -5.15 -16.07 2.32
CA LEU A 131 -6.06 -16.99 1.62
C LEU A 131 -7.53 -16.61 1.81
N ASP A 132 -7.92 -16.24 3.03
CA ASP A 132 -9.32 -15.94 3.35
C ASP A 132 -9.80 -14.68 2.61
N TYR A 133 -8.87 -13.75 2.34
CA TYR A 133 -9.17 -12.48 1.66
C TYR A 133 -8.80 -12.46 0.17
N SER A 134 -8.04 -13.46 -0.34
CA SER A 134 -7.60 -13.47 -1.75
C SER A 134 -8.73 -13.75 -2.74
N GLN A 135 -9.82 -14.42 -2.29
CA GLN A 135 -10.95 -14.85 -3.13
C GLN A 135 -10.53 -15.59 -4.42
N THR A 136 -9.33 -16.18 -4.43
CA THR A 136 -8.88 -17.01 -5.54
C THR A 136 -9.31 -18.46 -5.31
N PRO A 137 -9.87 -19.16 -6.30
CA PRO A 137 -10.17 -20.58 -6.18
C PRO A 137 -8.85 -21.36 -6.15
N VAL A 138 -8.39 -21.72 -4.96
CA VAL A 138 -7.11 -22.42 -4.76
C VAL A 138 -7.37 -23.80 -4.13
N PHE A 139 -8.04 -24.67 -4.86
CA PHE A 139 -8.25 -26.05 -4.41
C PHE A 139 -6.93 -26.84 -4.26
N VAL A 140 -5.89 -26.53 -5.02
CA VAL A 140 -4.60 -27.24 -4.98
C VAL A 140 -3.66 -26.70 -3.88
N ALA A 141 -3.85 -25.48 -3.44
CA ALA A 141 -2.97 -24.84 -2.44
C ALA A 141 -3.42 -25.04 -0.99
N LEU A 142 -4.67 -25.43 -0.73
CA LEU A 142 -5.23 -25.49 0.62
C LEU A 142 -4.46 -26.46 1.54
N HIS A 143 -4.09 -27.64 1.06
CA HIS A 143 -3.34 -28.61 1.88
C HIS A 143 -1.91 -28.12 2.16
N LYS A 144 -1.21 -27.67 1.13
CA LYS A 144 0.15 -27.08 1.28
C LYS A 144 0.13 -25.83 2.15
N TRP A 145 -0.93 -25.03 2.07
CA TRP A 145 -1.12 -23.84 2.88
C TRP A 145 -1.37 -24.16 4.36
N ARG A 146 -2.16 -25.19 4.68
CA ARG A 146 -2.38 -25.62 6.08
C ARG A 146 -1.07 -26.05 6.73
N ILE A 147 -0.25 -26.85 6.04
CA ILE A 147 1.08 -27.25 6.52
C ILE A 147 1.98 -26.03 6.69
N TYR A 148 1.99 -25.12 5.71
CA TYR A 148 2.73 -23.86 5.79
C TYR A 148 2.32 -23.03 7.01
N CYS A 149 1.00 -22.90 7.27
CA CYS A 149 0.52 -22.16 8.43
C CYS A 149 0.92 -22.82 9.76
N GLN A 150 0.99 -24.15 9.84
CA GLN A 150 1.45 -24.85 11.04
C GLN A 150 2.94 -24.60 11.29
N ILE A 151 3.78 -24.74 10.26
CA ILE A 151 5.21 -24.45 10.34
C ILE A 151 5.44 -22.98 10.70
N TYR A 152 4.70 -22.08 10.06
CA TYR A 152 4.77 -20.66 10.35
C TYR A 152 4.39 -20.35 11.80
N ASN A 153 3.32 -20.97 12.34
CA ASN A 153 2.88 -20.76 13.71
C ASN A 153 3.94 -21.19 14.72
N LEU A 154 4.57 -22.35 14.46
CA LEU A 154 5.66 -22.82 15.30
C LEU A 154 6.87 -21.88 15.26
N ALA A 155 7.29 -21.50 14.07
CA ALA A 155 8.40 -20.55 13.90
C ALA A 155 8.09 -19.19 14.54
N ALA A 156 6.89 -18.64 14.33
CA ALA A 156 6.47 -17.37 14.91
C ALA A 156 6.46 -17.43 16.45
N SER A 157 5.97 -18.53 17.05
CA SER A 157 5.99 -18.70 18.51
C SER A 157 7.42 -18.71 19.06
N VAL A 158 8.35 -19.39 18.39
CA VAL A 158 9.76 -19.39 18.80
C VAL A 158 10.35 -17.98 18.70
N LEU A 159 10.09 -17.26 17.60
CA LEU A 159 10.61 -15.90 17.39
C LEU A 159 9.99 -14.89 18.39
N ASP A 160 8.70 -15.02 18.72
CA ASP A 160 8.05 -14.19 19.73
C ASP A 160 8.61 -14.40 21.15
N ASN A 161 9.04 -15.61 21.47
CA ASN A 161 9.72 -15.91 22.73
C ASN A 161 11.12 -15.27 22.81
N ILE A 162 11.78 -15.02 21.66
CA ILE A 162 13.07 -14.30 21.62
C ILE A 162 12.83 -12.80 21.84
N LYS A 163 11.97 -12.19 21.06
CA LYS A 163 11.59 -10.77 21.19
C LYS A 163 10.26 -10.51 20.52
N SER A 164 9.24 -10.16 21.29
CA SER A 164 7.95 -9.71 20.76
C SER A 164 8.00 -8.22 20.42
N SER A 165 7.51 -7.83 19.24
CA SER A 165 7.52 -6.45 18.77
C SER A 165 6.22 -5.71 19.13
N PHE A 166 6.30 -4.38 19.32
CA PHE A 166 5.13 -3.51 19.26
C PHE A 166 4.61 -3.44 17.82
N LEU A 167 3.31 -3.74 17.59
CA LEU A 167 2.78 -3.83 16.23
C LEU A 167 2.15 -2.53 15.76
N LEU A 168 2.53 -2.10 14.55
CA LEU A 168 1.87 -1.07 13.77
C LEU A 168 1.16 -1.69 12.57
N THR A 169 0.09 -1.06 12.10
CA THR A 169 -0.66 -1.47 10.90
C THR A 169 -1.05 -0.28 10.04
N ASN A 170 -1.35 -0.54 8.76
CA ASN A 170 -1.71 0.47 7.78
C ASN A 170 -3.17 0.94 7.86
N SER A 171 -4.05 0.24 8.58
CA SER A 171 -5.49 0.55 8.60
C SER A 171 -6.20 -0.15 9.76
N ASN A 172 -7.37 0.36 10.14
CA ASN A 172 -8.28 -0.31 11.08
C ASN A 172 -8.74 -1.68 10.53
N PHE A 173 -8.86 -1.81 9.20
CA PHE A 173 -9.14 -3.09 8.59
C PHE A 173 -8.02 -4.10 8.90
N THR A 174 -6.76 -3.75 8.63
CA THR A 174 -5.62 -4.63 8.93
C THR A 174 -5.46 -4.88 10.44
N GLN A 175 -5.73 -3.88 11.28
CA GLN A 175 -5.73 -4.05 12.75
C GLN A 175 -6.69 -5.16 13.19
N ARG A 176 -7.92 -5.18 12.67
CA ARG A 176 -8.90 -6.25 12.95
C ARG A 176 -8.40 -7.61 12.47
N VAL A 177 -7.73 -7.64 11.30
CA VAL A 177 -7.13 -8.87 10.75
C VAL A 177 -5.97 -9.35 11.62
N VAL A 178 -5.08 -8.46 12.06
CA VAL A 178 -3.99 -8.78 13.02
C VAL A 178 -4.57 -9.37 14.30
N LYS A 179 -5.58 -8.73 14.91
CA LYS A 179 -6.23 -9.25 16.12
C LYS A 179 -6.83 -10.65 15.89
N LYS A 180 -7.49 -10.87 14.75
CA LYS A 180 -8.10 -12.16 14.41
C LYS A 180 -7.07 -13.28 14.22
N TYR A 181 -5.99 -13.03 13.43
CA TYR A 181 -5.08 -14.09 12.95
C TYR A 181 -3.78 -14.19 13.78
N LEU A 182 -3.28 -13.10 14.32
CA LEU A 182 -2.07 -13.10 15.16
C LEU A 182 -2.39 -13.09 16.65
N LYS A 183 -3.67 -12.82 17.04
CA LYS A 183 -4.10 -12.68 18.45
C LYS A 183 -3.36 -11.59 19.22
N ARG A 184 -2.86 -10.59 18.51
CA ARG A 184 -2.09 -9.46 19.06
C ARG A 184 -2.81 -8.15 18.80
N ASP A 185 -2.59 -7.18 19.67
CA ASP A 185 -3.04 -5.81 19.44
C ASP A 185 -2.00 -5.07 18.58
N ALA A 186 -2.48 -4.09 17.82
CA ALA A 186 -1.64 -3.25 16.99
C ALA A 186 -2.19 -1.81 16.97
N LEU A 187 -1.30 -0.83 16.82
CA LEU A 187 -1.69 0.57 16.63
C LEU A 187 -1.76 0.89 15.13
N VAL A 188 -2.75 1.67 14.73
CA VAL A 188 -2.88 2.10 13.34
C VAL A 188 -2.02 3.33 13.09
N LEU A 189 -1.08 3.19 12.15
CA LEU A 189 -0.29 4.26 11.57
C LEU A 189 -0.49 4.23 10.05
N HIS A 190 -1.41 5.04 9.54
CA HIS A 190 -1.74 5.07 8.12
C HIS A 190 -0.53 5.48 7.28
N PRO A 191 -0.30 4.84 6.11
CA PRO A 191 0.75 5.26 5.17
C PRO A 191 0.55 6.70 4.71
N PRO A 192 1.62 7.50 4.60
CA PRO A 192 1.52 8.88 4.16
C PRO A 192 1.38 9.01 2.65
N VAL A 193 0.76 10.12 2.25
CA VAL A 193 0.58 10.52 0.85
C VAL A 193 1.08 11.94 0.67
N ASP A 194 1.70 12.22 -0.48
CA ASP A 194 2.12 13.57 -0.90
C ASP A 194 0.90 14.36 -1.42
N VAL A 195 -0.02 14.71 -0.50
CA VAL A 195 -1.32 15.32 -0.87
C VAL A 195 -1.14 16.64 -1.63
N GLU A 196 -0.13 17.42 -1.31
CA GLU A 196 0.16 18.71 -1.94
C GLU A 196 0.52 18.55 -3.42
N VAL A 197 1.26 17.50 -3.77
CA VAL A 197 1.67 17.20 -5.15
C VAL A 197 0.45 16.96 -6.03
N TYR A 198 -0.54 16.21 -5.54
CA TYR A 198 -1.76 15.91 -6.29
C TYR A 198 -2.76 17.08 -6.27
N ALA A 199 -2.82 17.85 -5.19
CA ALA A 199 -3.70 19.01 -5.06
C ALA A 199 -3.23 20.22 -5.91
N SER A 200 -1.93 20.29 -6.24
CA SER A 200 -1.33 21.44 -6.93
C SER A 200 -1.81 21.61 -8.38
N LYS A 201 -2.24 20.55 -9.05
CA LYS A 201 -2.68 20.58 -10.45
C LYS A 201 -4.18 20.77 -10.54
N LYS A 202 -4.57 21.94 -11.06
CA LYS A 202 -5.95 22.24 -11.42
C LYS A 202 -6.15 22.03 -12.92
N ALA A 203 -7.25 21.40 -13.31
CA ALA A 203 -7.69 21.23 -14.69
C ALA A 203 -9.21 21.22 -14.75
N GLU A 204 -9.74 21.52 -15.93
CA GLU A 204 -11.16 21.31 -16.20
C GLU A 204 -11.49 19.81 -16.09
N ARG A 205 -12.62 19.51 -15.42
CA ARG A 205 -13.03 18.13 -15.18
C ARG A 205 -13.74 17.55 -16.39
N GLU A 206 -13.26 16.39 -16.78
CA GLU A 206 -13.81 15.61 -17.88
C GLU A 206 -14.54 14.37 -17.31
N ASN A 207 -15.44 13.78 -18.08
CA ASN A 207 -16.17 12.57 -17.68
C ASN A 207 -15.24 11.35 -17.67
N TYR A 208 -14.14 11.45 -16.93
CA TYR A 208 -13.14 10.42 -16.77
C TYR A 208 -13.32 9.67 -15.46
N VAL A 209 -13.23 8.34 -15.56
CA VAL A 209 -13.08 7.41 -14.44
C VAL A 209 -11.67 6.86 -14.47
N VAL A 210 -10.90 7.10 -13.44
CA VAL A 210 -9.50 6.63 -13.34
C VAL A 210 -9.38 5.54 -12.29
N THR A 211 -8.65 4.48 -12.62
CA THR A 211 -8.19 3.45 -11.68
C THR A 211 -6.67 3.38 -11.75
N VAL A 212 -5.99 3.50 -10.60
CA VAL A 212 -4.54 3.36 -10.51
C VAL A 212 -4.20 2.07 -9.77
N SER A 213 -3.55 1.14 -10.47
CA SER A 213 -3.21 -0.16 -9.88
C SER A 213 -2.19 -0.92 -10.73
N ARG A 214 -1.33 -1.74 -10.10
CA ARG A 214 -0.48 -2.68 -10.83
C ARG A 214 -1.33 -3.66 -11.62
N PHE A 215 -0.88 -4.03 -12.85
CA PHE A 215 -1.56 -5.00 -13.70
C PHE A 215 -1.31 -6.44 -13.21
N THR A 216 -1.98 -6.80 -12.11
CA THR A 216 -1.90 -8.15 -11.52
C THR A 216 -3.29 -8.76 -11.30
N PRO A 217 -3.44 -10.09 -11.32
CA PRO A 217 -4.74 -10.76 -11.13
C PRO A 217 -5.41 -10.38 -9.80
N LYS A 218 -4.63 -10.20 -8.74
CA LYS A 218 -5.09 -9.82 -7.38
C LYS A 218 -5.88 -8.51 -7.39
N ARG A 219 -5.58 -7.59 -8.31
CA ARG A 219 -6.21 -6.25 -8.36
C ARG A 219 -7.60 -6.23 -9.01
N ARG A 220 -8.08 -7.37 -9.53
CA ARG A 220 -9.45 -7.52 -10.05
C ARG A 220 -9.85 -6.51 -11.12
N LEU A 221 -8.90 -6.02 -11.93
CA LEU A 221 -9.12 -4.99 -12.95
C LEU A 221 -10.15 -5.40 -14.00
N TYR A 222 -10.40 -6.69 -14.22
CA TYR A 222 -11.43 -7.21 -15.11
C TYR A 222 -12.86 -6.76 -14.74
N ARG A 223 -13.08 -6.28 -13.50
CA ARG A 223 -14.37 -5.73 -13.07
C ARG A 223 -14.68 -4.39 -13.73
N ILE A 224 -13.65 -3.62 -14.12
CA ILE A 224 -13.80 -2.27 -14.69
C ILE A 224 -14.53 -2.30 -16.04
N PRO A 225 -14.19 -3.14 -17.04
CA PRO A 225 -14.97 -3.26 -18.26
C PRO A 225 -16.43 -3.69 -18.03
N LEU A 226 -16.69 -4.50 -17.00
CA LEU A 226 -18.05 -4.90 -16.65
C LEU A 226 -18.87 -3.73 -16.07
N ILE A 227 -18.24 -2.85 -15.28
CA ILE A 227 -18.85 -1.60 -14.80
C ILE A 227 -19.04 -0.64 -15.97
N ALA A 228 -18.02 -0.45 -16.82
CA ALA A 228 -18.07 0.46 -17.95
C ALA A 228 -19.20 0.14 -18.93
N LYS A 229 -19.52 -1.15 -19.14
CA LYS A 229 -20.64 -1.61 -19.99
C LYS A 229 -22.00 -1.06 -19.52
N ASN A 230 -22.15 -0.85 -18.22
CA ASN A 230 -23.42 -0.41 -17.60
C ASN A 230 -23.42 1.11 -17.26
N THR A 231 -22.37 1.84 -17.67
CA THR A 231 -22.22 3.28 -17.44
C THR A 231 -22.58 4.05 -18.72
N LYS A 232 -23.28 5.19 -18.61
CA LYS A 232 -23.84 5.89 -19.77
C LYS A 232 -22.86 6.87 -20.44
N ASN A 233 -22.10 7.63 -19.66
CA ASN A 233 -21.30 8.75 -20.17
C ASN A 233 -19.97 8.91 -19.40
N ALA A 234 -19.06 7.94 -19.57
CA ALA A 234 -17.75 8.01 -18.95
C ALA A 234 -16.67 7.27 -19.75
N ASN A 235 -15.47 7.85 -19.78
CA ASN A 235 -14.27 7.22 -20.32
C ASN A 235 -13.41 6.66 -19.18
N PHE A 236 -13.01 5.42 -19.26
CA PHE A 236 -12.28 4.70 -18.22
C PHE A 236 -10.80 4.59 -18.56
N PHE A 237 -9.95 4.97 -17.63
CA PHE A 237 -8.50 4.86 -17.75
C PHE A 237 -7.97 3.95 -16.65
N ILE A 238 -7.34 2.84 -17.04
CA ILE A 238 -6.66 1.92 -16.13
C ILE A 238 -5.18 2.18 -16.23
N VAL A 239 -4.60 2.73 -15.18
CA VAL A 239 -3.22 3.21 -15.12
C VAL A 239 -2.43 2.40 -14.12
N GLY A 240 -1.16 2.10 -14.39
CA GLY A 240 -0.30 1.51 -13.38
C GLY A 240 0.95 0.82 -13.91
N ALA A 241 1.74 0.33 -12.97
CA ALA A 241 2.95 -0.39 -13.31
C ALA A 241 2.64 -1.76 -13.94
N ALA A 242 3.37 -2.08 -14.98
CA ALA A 242 3.33 -3.35 -15.69
C ALA A 242 4.75 -3.84 -15.96
N ASP A 243 4.96 -5.12 -15.73
CA ASP A 243 6.20 -5.85 -15.99
C ASP A 243 5.91 -7.07 -16.90
N GLU A 244 6.91 -7.91 -17.11
CA GLU A 244 6.75 -9.15 -17.90
C GLU A 244 5.66 -10.09 -17.36
N TYR A 245 5.43 -10.11 -16.03
CA TYR A 245 4.40 -10.93 -15.38
C TYR A 245 2.99 -10.36 -15.54
N SER A 246 2.89 -9.08 -15.89
CA SER A 246 1.63 -8.39 -16.13
C SER A 246 1.01 -8.72 -17.50
N LEU A 247 1.77 -9.28 -18.44
CA LEU A 247 1.33 -9.55 -19.82
C LEU A 247 0.06 -10.39 -19.88
N LYS A 248 -0.02 -11.47 -19.10
CA LYS A 248 -1.22 -12.33 -19.03
C LYS A 248 -2.46 -11.57 -18.53
N THR A 249 -2.27 -10.72 -17.53
CA THR A 249 -3.34 -9.89 -16.97
C THR A 249 -3.83 -8.86 -17.99
N ILE A 250 -2.92 -8.19 -18.67
CA ILE A 250 -3.25 -7.22 -19.73
C ILE A 250 -3.97 -7.90 -20.90
N GLN A 251 -3.52 -9.08 -21.34
CA GLN A 251 -4.20 -9.84 -22.39
C GLN A 251 -5.61 -10.26 -21.97
N HIS A 252 -5.78 -10.76 -20.73
CA HIS A 252 -7.09 -11.10 -20.20
C HIS A 252 -8.01 -9.88 -20.15
N LEU A 253 -7.49 -8.74 -19.71
CA LEU A 253 -8.22 -7.49 -19.64
C LEU A 253 -8.66 -6.99 -21.02
N LYS A 254 -7.77 -7.02 -22.03
CA LYS A 254 -8.11 -6.72 -23.44
C LYS A 254 -9.22 -7.62 -23.97
N LYS A 255 -9.18 -8.92 -23.68
CA LYS A 255 -10.25 -9.86 -24.04
C LYS A 255 -11.57 -9.50 -23.36
N THR A 256 -11.54 -9.12 -22.09
CA THR A 256 -12.75 -8.72 -21.34
C THR A 256 -13.33 -7.43 -21.91
N ILE A 257 -12.51 -6.42 -22.20
CA ILE A 257 -12.91 -5.16 -22.85
C ILE A 257 -13.63 -5.44 -24.19
N SER A 258 -13.05 -6.33 -25.01
CA SER A 258 -13.66 -6.72 -26.29
C SER A 258 -15.00 -7.44 -26.10
N LYS A 259 -15.07 -8.41 -25.15
CA LYS A 259 -16.33 -9.15 -24.86
C LYS A 259 -17.44 -8.25 -24.33
N CYS A 260 -17.08 -7.22 -23.58
CA CYS A 260 -18.06 -6.24 -23.06
C CYS A 260 -18.49 -5.22 -24.12
N GLY A 261 -17.84 -5.11 -25.27
CA GLY A 261 -18.14 -4.12 -26.31
C GLY A 261 -17.75 -2.69 -25.91
N VAL A 262 -16.75 -2.52 -25.03
CA VAL A 262 -16.38 -1.21 -24.46
C VAL A 262 -14.97 -0.76 -24.88
N LYS A 263 -14.53 -1.13 -26.08
CA LYS A 263 -13.19 -0.79 -26.59
C LYS A 263 -12.94 0.71 -26.66
N ASP A 264 -13.95 1.47 -27.03
CA ASP A 264 -13.86 2.91 -27.20
C ASP A 264 -13.97 3.67 -25.85
N LEU A 265 -14.42 2.98 -24.79
CA LEU A 265 -14.61 3.55 -23.46
C LEU A 265 -13.47 3.24 -22.49
N VAL A 266 -12.74 2.15 -22.67
CA VAL A 266 -11.74 1.69 -21.70
C VAL A 266 -10.34 1.71 -22.29
N THR A 267 -9.49 2.59 -21.78
CA THR A 267 -8.08 2.74 -22.20
C THR A 267 -7.14 2.17 -21.13
N LEU A 268 -6.19 1.33 -21.55
CA LEU A 268 -5.11 0.80 -20.69
C LEU A 268 -3.86 1.67 -20.86
N LEU A 269 -3.32 2.16 -19.77
CA LEU A 269 -2.15 3.04 -19.71
C LEU A 269 -1.07 2.44 -18.80
N PRO A 270 -0.34 1.40 -19.25
CA PRO A 270 0.78 0.85 -18.48
C PRO A 270 1.97 1.82 -18.46
N ASN A 271 2.66 1.89 -17.32
CA ASN A 271 3.94 2.56 -17.13
C ASN A 271 3.96 4.05 -17.56
N VAL A 272 2.88 4.78 -17.26
CA VAL A 272 2.89 6.24 -17.50
C VAL A 272 3.77 6.96 -16.47
N SER A 273 4.32 8.10 -16.84
CA SER A 273 5.05 8.96 -15.91
C SER A 273 4.16 9.53 -14.82
N SER A 274 4.74 9.82 -13.65
CA SER A 274 4.03 10.44 -12.52
C SER A 274 3.35 11.76 -12.94
N SER A 275 4.00 12.57 -13.79
CA SER A 275 3.42 13.81 -14.28
C SER A 275 2.18 13.59 -15.16
N LYS A 276 2.16 12.52 -15.97
CA LYS A 276 0.98 12.15 -16.76
C LYS A 276 -0.14 11.62 -15.89
N LEU A 277 0.19 10.83 -14.86
CA LEU A 277 -0.79 10.34 -13.87
C LEU A 277 -1.44 11.51 -13.12
N ILE A 278 -0.66 12.46 -12.60
CA ILE A 278 -1.17 13.63 -11.87
C ILE A 278 -2.11 14.45 -12.77
N ARG A 279 -1.73 14.71 -14.04
CA ARG A 279 -2.61 15.41 -15.00
C ARG A 279 -3.90 14.67 -15.27
N LEU A 280 -3.85 13.34 -15.39
CA LEU A 280 -5.04 12.52 -15.62
C LEU A 280 -5.99 12.56 -14.42
N LEU A 281 -5.47 12.43 -13.19
CA LEU A 281 -6.26 12.55 -11.97
C LEU A 281 -6.85 13.96 -11.81
N ALA A 282 -6.11 15.02 -12.18
CA ALA A 282 -6.61 16.39 -12.16
C ALA A 282 -7.80 16.61 -13.09
N LYS A 283 -7.90 15.87 -14.19
CA LYS A 283 -9.02 15.92 -15.15
C LYS A 283 -10.19 15.00 -14.78
N ALA A 284 -9.95 13.94 -14.01
CA ALA A 284 -10.95 12.93 -13.73
C ALA A 284 -12.00 13.38 -12.71
N LYS A 285 -13.28 13.14 -12.97
CA LYS A 285 -14.37 13.32 -12.01
C LYS A 285 -14.40 12.22 -10.97
N VAL A 286 -14.12 10.98 -11.36
CA VAL A 286 -14.25 9.78 -10.53
C VAL A 286 -12.93 9.01 -10.47
N TYR A 287 -12.62 8.53 -9.28
CA TYR A 287 -11.65 7.48 -9.06
C TYR A 287 -12.37 6.17 -8.68
N LEU A 288 -12.20 5.11 -9.47
CA LEU A 288 -12.82 3.82 -9.21
C LEU A 288 -11.82 2.83 -8.62
N HIS A 289 -12.11 2.30 -7.43
CA HIS A 289 -11.31 1.26 -6.81
C HIS A 289 -12.00 -0.11 -6.92
N ALA A 290 -11.46 -0.99 -7.78
CA ALA A 290 -12.12 -2.25 -8.15
C ALA A 290 -11.81 -3.43 -7.21
N MET A 291 -10.80 -3.33 -6.33
CA MET A 291 -10.32 -4.43 -5.49
C MET A 291 -11.12 -4.53 -4.19
N PRO A 292 -11.84 -5.66 -3.94
CA PRO A 292 -12.41 -5.95 -2.62
C PRO A 292 -11.31 -6.22 -1.59
N PHE A 293 -11.58 -5.90 -0.33
CA PHE A 293 -10.72 -6.16 0.82
C PHE A 293 -9.28 -5.63 0.65
N ASP A 294 -9.12 -4.50 -0.08
CA ASP A 294 -7.80 -3.85 -0.11
C ASP A 294 -7.42 -3.39 1.29
N HIS A 295 -6.16 -3.51 1.62
CA HIS A 295 -5.67 -3.29 2.97
C HIS A 295 -5.75 -1.82 3.37
N PHE A 296 -5.48 -0.88 2.43
CA PHE A 296 -5.58 0.55 2.67
C PHE A 296 -6.01 1.32 1.40
N GLY A 297 -5.14 1.46 0.38
CA GLY A 297 -5.46 2.15 -0.86
C GLY A 297 -4.83 3.54 -0.99
N ILE A 298 -3.51 3.64 -0.99
CA ILE A 298 -2.75 4.89 -1.16
C ILE A 298 -3.26 5.70 -2.36
N SER A 299 -3.46 5.05 -3.50
CA SER A 299 -3.91 5.70 -4.75
C SER A 299 -5.33 6.30 -4.68
N ILE A 300 -6.17 5.85 -3.74
CA ILE A 300 -7.48 6.48 -3.48
C ILE A 300 -7.25 7.87 -2.88
N ILE A 301 -6.35 7.99 -1.92
CA ILE A 301 -6.04 9.25 -1.25
C ILE A 301 -5.34 10.22 -2.22
N GLU A 302 -4.45 9.72 -3.07
CA GLU A 302 -3.83 10.50 -4.17
C GLU A 302 -4.90 11.09 -5.09
N ALA A 303 -5.89 10.30 -5.46
CA ALA A 303 -7.01 10.75 -6.29
C ALA A 303 -7.95 11.71 -5.55
N MET A 304 -8.23 11.49 -4.26
CA MET A 304 -8.99 12.42 -3.41
C MET A 304 -8.29 13.77 -3.33
N ALA A 305 -6.98 13.79 -3.10
CA ALA A 305 -6.18 15.01 -3.09
C ALA A 305 -6.24 15.75 -4.43
N ALA A 306 -6.20 15.02 -5.56
CA ALA A 306 -6.39 15.57 -6.89
C ALA A 306 -7.84 16.07 -7.14
N GLY A 307 -8.80 15.83 -6.24
CA GLY A 307 -10.21 16.25 -6.34
C GLY A 307 -11.11 15.29 -7.13
N CYS A 308 -10.71 14.03 -7.29
CA CYS A 308 -11.62 12.99 -7.77
C CYS A 308 -12.61 12.59 -6.65
N VAL A 309 -13.83 12.20 -7.03
CA VAL A 309 -14.76 11.51 -6.13
C VAL A 309 -14.39 10.03 -6.11
N PRO A 310 -13.97 9.47 -4.96
CA PRO A 310 -13.66 8.06 -4.88
C PRO A 310 -14.93 7.21 -4.83
N ILE A 311 -14.96 6.14 -5.64
CA ILE A 311 -15.99 5.09 -5.60
C ILE A 311 -15.24 3.78 -5.32
N VAL A 312 -15.47 3.18 -4.15
CA VAL A 312 -14.69 2.04 -3.65
C VAL A 312 -15.59 0.85 -3.35
N HIS A 313 -15.03 -0.36 -3.38
CA HIS A 313 -15.77 -1.53 -2.91
C HIS A 313 -16.07 -1.41 -1.40
N ARG A 314 -17.30 -1.79 -0.97
CA ARG A 314 -17.78 -1.68 0.44
C ARG A 314 -17.10 -2.72 1.34
N SER A 315 -15.78 -2.69 1.37
CA SER A 315 -14.94 -3.59 2.18
C SER A 315 -13.51 -3.07 2.30
N GLY A 316 -12.77 -3.61 3.29
CA GLY A 316 -11.37 -3.30 3.48
C GLY A 316 -11.08 -1.90 4.02
N GLY A 317 -9.83 -1.49 3.98
CA GLY A 317 -9.36 -0.18 4.39
C GLY A 317 -10.01 0.99 3.62
N PRO A 318 -10.25 0.88 2.30
CA PRO A 318 -10.94 1.94 1.56
C PRO A 318 -12.29 2.34 2.17
N TRP A 319 -13.09 1.37 2.59
CA TRP A 319 -14.38 1.62 3.21
C TRP A 319 -14.26 2.01 4.69
N LEU A 320 -13.49 1.22 5.47
CA LEU A 320 -13.40 1.40 6.92
C LEU A 320 -12.59 2.65 7.32
N ASP A 321 -11.50 2.92 6.61
CA ASP A 321 -10.54 3.96 7.01
C ASP A 321 -10.69 5.21 6.15
N ILE A 322 -10.68 5.08 4.81
CA ILE A 322 -10.68 6.24 3.92
C ILE A 322 -12.04 6.90 3.87
N LEU A 323 -13.12 6.15 3.66
CA LEU A 323 -14.49 6.69 3.66
C LEU A 323 -15.15 6.71 5.05
N ASP A 324 -14.52 6.13 6.09
CA ASP A 324 -15.02 6.11 7.45
C ASP A 324 -16.45 5.55 7.56
N GLN A 325 -16.77 4.59 6.70
CA GLN A 325 -18.10 3.98 6.59
C GLN A 325 -19.23 4.99 6.32
N GLN A 326 -18.90 6.17 5.77
CA GLN A 326 -19.88 7.23 5.51
C GLN A 326 -20.12 7.36 4.00
N GLN A 327 -21.30 6.87 3.58
CA GLN A 327 -21.74 6.95 2.20
C GLN A 327 -22.03 8.39 1.77
N GLY A 328 -21.46 8.84 0.65
CA GLY A 328 -21.75 10.15 0.06
C GLY A 328 -21.12 11.37 0.76
N LYS A 329 -20.33 11.18 1.84
CA LYS A 329 -19.66 12.30 2.52
C LYS A 329 -18.37 12.68 1.78
N ALA A 330 -17.37 11.80 1.75
CA ALA A 330 -16.09 12.02 1.08
C ALA A 330 -15.87 11.05 -0.09
N GLY A 331 -16.90 10.36 -0.54
CA GLY A 331 -16.90 9.35 -1.59
C GLY A 331 -18.07 8.40 -1.45
N PHE A 332 -18.09 7.39 -2.29
CA PHE A 332 -19.15 6.38 -2.32
C PHE A 332 -18.58 4.98 -2.24
N SER A 333 -19.35 4.06 -1.70
CA SER A 333 -19.01 2.63 -1.70
C SER A 333 -20.07 1.82 -2.44
N TYR A 334 -19.66 0.73 -3.06
CA TYR A 334 -20.53 -0.19 -3.78
C TYR A 334 -20.31 -1.65 -3.33
N ALA A 335 -21.36 -2.45 -3.40
CA ALA A 335 -21.32 -3.90 -3.18
C ALA A 335 -21.39 -4.66 -4.50
N THR A 336 -22.16 -4.19 -5.49
CA THR A 336 -22.32 -4.82 -6.80
C THR A 336 -21.75 -3.95 -7.92
N LEU A 337 -21.48 -4.55 -9.09
CA LEU A 337 -20.94 -3.81 -10.24
C LEU A 337 -21.96 -2.84 -10.81
N GLU A 338 -23.23 -3.17 -10.72
CA GLU A 338 -24.37 -2.35 -11.12
C GLU A 338 -24.47 -1.09 -10.25
N GLU A 339 -24.35 -1.26 -8.93
CA GLU A 339 -24.32 -0.13 -7.97
C GLU A 339 -23.13 0.80 -8.28
N ALA A 340 -21.97 0.25 -8.63
CA ALA A 340 -20.81 1.05 -9.04
C ALA A 340 -21.10 1.89 -10.29
N ALA A 341 -21.72 1.31 -11.31
CA ALA A 341 -22.08 1.99 -12.55
C ALA A 341 -23.10 3.13 -12.28
N GLN A 342 -24.12 2.86 -11.49
CA GLN A 342 -25.12 3.87 -11.09
C GLN A 342 -24.50 5.05 -10.35
N LEU A 343 -23.59 4.77 -9.40
CA LEU A 343 -22.88 5.81 -8.64
C LEU A 343 -21.98 6.66 -9.55
N ILE A 344 -21.32 6.04 -10.54
CA ILE A 344 -20.54 6.76 -11.54
C ILE A 344 -21.45 7.71 -12.33
N ASP A 345 -22.58 7.22 -12.85
CA ASP A 345 -23.53 8.04 -13.62
C ASP A 345 -24.07 9.21 -12.79
N VAL A 346 -24.41 9.00 -11.52
CA VAL A 346 -24.84 10.07 -10.60
C VAL A 346 -23.74 11.14 -10.46
N VAL A 347 -22.48 10.74 -10.21
CA VAL A 347 -21.38 11.71 -10.07
C VAL A 347 -21.06 12.43 -11.39
N MET A 348 -21.29 11.79 -12.54
CA MET A 348 -21.07 12.41 -13.85
C MET A 348 -22.13 13.47 -14.20
N THR A 349 -23.37 13.28 -13.73
CA THR A 349 -24.50 14.13 -14.09
C THR A 349 -24.80 15.20 -13.05
N ASP A 350 -24.64 14.92 -11.75
CA ASP A 350 -24.91 15.90 -10.67
C ASP A 350 -23.61 16.64 -10.27
N GLU A 351 -23.38 17.77 -10.90
CA GLU A 351 -22.19 18.59 -10.69
C GLU A 351 -22.13 19.20 -9.28
N ASN A 352 -23.27 19.50 -8.65
CA ASN A 352 -23.34 20.05 -7.29
C ASN A 352 -22.93 18.98 -6.26
N LEU A 353 -23.49 17.77 -6.38
CA LEU A 353 -23.11 16.64 -5.56
C LEU A 353 -21.63 16.32 -5.75
N ARG A 354 -21.16 16.26 -7.01
CA ARG A 354 -19.75 16.00 -7.31
C ARG A 354 -18.83 17.00 -6.63
N LYS A 355 -19.09 18.31 -6.75
CA LYS A 355 -18.28 19.36 -6.12
C LYS A 355 -18.27 19.25 -4.61
N LYS A 356 -19.43 19.03 -3.99
CA LYS A 356 -19.57 18.84 -2.54
C LYS A 356 -18.72 17.67 -2.03
N VAL A 357 -18.88 16.50 -2.65
CA VAL A 357 -18.17 15.27 -2.25
C VAL A 357 -16.67 15.38 -2.55
N SER A 358 -16.29 15.95 -3.69
CA SER A 358 -14.89 16.19 -4.05
C SER A 358 -14.17 17.10 -3.04
N SER A 359 -14.81 18.21 -2.62
CA SER A 359 -14.24 19.10 -1.60
C SER A 359 -14.05 18.39 -0.27
N ALA A 360 -15.04 17.61 0.16
CA ALA A 360 -14.93 16.81 1.38
C ALA A 360 -13.84 15.72 1.26
N ALA A 361 -13.69 15.11 0.08
CA ALA A 361 -12.64 14.15 -0.21
C ALA A 361 -11.25 14.78 -0.10
N GLN A 362 -11.04 15.96 -0.71
CA GLN A 362 -9.77 16.68 -0.61
C GLN A 362 -9.40 17.02 0.85
N HIS A 363 -10.37 17.55 1.60
CA HIS A 363 -10.16 17.85 3.01
C HIS A 363 -9.79 16.57 3.81
N ARG A 364 -10.49 15.46 3.57
CA ARG A 364 -10.19 14.20 4.25
C ARG A 364 -8.82 13.62 3.88
N ALA A 365 -8.35 13.82 2.64
CA ALA A 365 -7.03 13.38 2.21
C ALA A 365 -5.89 14.00 3.04
N LEU A 366 -6.07 15.20 3.60
CA LEU A 366 -5.08 15.86 4.49
C LEU A 366 -4.77 15.04 5.74
N ASN A 367 -5.70 14.22 6.23
CA ASN A 367 -5.46 13.35 7.39
C ASN A 367 -4.36 12.31 7.14
N TYR A 368 -4.00 12.09 5.88
CA TYR A 368 -2.99 11.14 5.43
C TYR A 368 -1.74 11.81 4.88
N SER A 369 -1.53 13.10 5.18
CA SER A 369 -0.35 13.86 4.77
C SER A 369 0.93 13.33 5.42
N LYS A 370 2.07 13.64 4.81
CA LYS A 370 3.39 13.32 5.38
C LYS A 370 3.60 13.96 6.75
N SER A 371 3.14 15.19 6.96
CA SER A 371 3.24 15.89 8.24
C SER A 371 2.49 15.16 9.36
N ASN A 372 1.26 14.71 9.09
CA ASN A 372 0.49 13.93 10.06
C ASN A 372 1.13 12.57 10.37
N PHE A 373 1.71 11.91 9.36
CA PHE A 373 2.45 10.67 9.56
C PHE A 373 3.69 10.90 10.45
N GLN A 374 4.49 11.92 10.14
CA GLN A 374 5.69 12.28 10.89
C GLN A 374 5.37 12.57 12.36
N GLN A 375 4.34 13.39 12.62
CA GLN A 375 3.92 13.71 13.99
C GLN A 375 3.50 12.45 14.76
N LYS A 376 2.69 11.57 14.14
CA LYS A 376 2.26 10.31 14.77
C LYS A 376 3.43 9.38 15.03
N LEU A 377 4.36 9.25 14.07
CA LEU A 377 5.55 8.41 14.22
C LEU A 377 6.46 8.94 15.34
N SER A 378 6.72 10.25 15.40
CA SER A 378 7.51 10.87 16.46
C SER A 378 6.89 10.61 17.85
N ASN A 379 5.58 10.75 17.99
CA ASN A 379 4.88 10.42 19.25
C ASN A 379 5.04 8.94 19.64
N ILE A 380 5.02 8.02 18.68
CA ILE A 380 5.23 6.59 18.93
C ILE A 380 6.67 6.33 19.36
N VAL A 381 7.64 6.88 18.65
CA VAL A 381 9.07 6.73 18.99
C VAL A 381 9.35 7.28 20.39
N ASN A 382 8.94 8.50 20.69
CA ASN A 382 9.12 9.12 22.00
C ASN A 382 8.51 8.25 23.12
N ARG A 383 7.28 7.75 22.93
CA ARG A 383 6.63 6.88 23.92
C ARG A 383 7.40 5.59 24.16
N LEU A 384 7.97 4.98 23.13
CA LEU A 384 8.70 3.72 23.26
C LEU A 384 10.09 3.91 23.88
N THR A 385 10.73 5.07 23.67
CA THR A 385 12.07 5.35 24.19
C THR A 385 12.08 6.00 25.57
N THR A 386 10.98 6.66 26.00
CA THR A 386 10.86 7.20 27.36
C THR A 386 10.36 6.18 28.39
N SER A 387 9.92 4.99 27.94
CA SER A 387 9.45 3.91 28.82
C SER A 387 10.58 2.96 29.26
N TYR A 388 11.81 3.29 28.91
CA TYR A 388 13.06 2.65 29.35
C TYR A 388 13.91 3.65 30.10
#